data_1b87e5b879135fde4bc37d23a3324b34
#
_entry.id   1b87e5b879135fde4bc37d23a3324b34
#
_cell.length_a   1.000
_cell.length_b   1.000
_cell.length_c   1.000
_cell.angle_alpha   90.00
_cell.angle_beta   90.00
_cell.angle_gamma   90.00
#
_symmetry.space_group_name_H-M   'P 1'
#
loop_
_entity.id
_entity.type
_entity.pdbx_description
1 polymer ?
#
loop_
_entity_poly.entity_id
_entity_poly.type
_entity_poly.pdbx_seq_one_letter_code
_entity_poly.pdbx_strand_id
1 'polypeptide(L)'
;MEVRPLSRLPLSTERRGAIRWSADLTGAIILIGAFAAYALTAARLERAWISAPIVFVATGFVFGPSGLGLFDAGGEDESLLRLTELTLGILLFADAATVRFGRLREDVALPGRLLGIGLPLTMALGTVLAAPILGVPWAVAALIATILAPTDAALGLAVVADRAVPVRIRRALNVESGLNDGIATPFVTLFLTIVATEESVLTGSWAVGAALEIGLAIVAAVVVGGAGGLVFAAARARSWTTPISEELAVLSLALLSYTGAVAIGGNGFVAAFAGGLVFAAVSSARDARPGDAMEAATRQAVEFTETVGMFASFVVWAIFGALAVGPVLTRTPAIEAVVYAVLSLTVIRVLPVAMALRGMHLRADTVAFIGWFGPRGLASVVFSLIALHELARTPVARSLLDVVTLTILGSVILHGVTAKPLAAVYGRRVRADPNAVELAEVSEPRVRRKALAGS
;
A
#
# COMPACT_ATOMS: atom_id res chain seq x y z
N MET A 1 40.91 54.75 -9.11
CA MET A 1 41.41 53.45 -8.71
C MET A 1 40.31 52.74 -7.92
N GLU A 2 39.43 52.08 -8.67
CA GLU A 2 38.19 51.47 -8.14
C GLU A 2 38.49 50.05 -7.74
N VAL A 3 38.35 49.74 -6.45
CA VAL A 3 38.53 48.38 -5.91
C VAL A 3 37.22 47.62 -6.19
N ARG A 4 37.25 46.73 -7.17
CA ARG A 4 36.15 45.75 -7.40
C ARG A 4 36.10 44.76 -6.22
N PRO A 5 34.90 44.49 -5.65
CA PRO A 5 34.72 43.46 -4.66
C PRO A 5 34.91 42.07 -5.32
N LEU A 6 35.69 41.21 -4.70
CA LEU A 6 35.84 39.78 -5.06
C LEU A 6 34.49 39.09 -4.94
N SER A 7 33.73 39.07 -6.01
CA SER A 7 32.52 38.29 -6.15
C SER A 7 32.85 36.80 -6.13
N ARG A 8 32.22 36.14 -5.25
CA ARG A 8 32.12 34.68 -5.01
C ARG A 8 32.52 33.84 -6.22
N LEU A 9 33.68 33.20 -6.13
CA LEU A 9 34.10 32.16 -7.05
C LEU A 9 33.05 31.04 -7.02
N PRO A 10 32.46 30.60 -8.15
CA PRO A 10 31.59 29.44 -8.16
C PRO A 10 32.38 28.23 -7.72
N LEU A 11 31.89 27.50 -6.72
CA LEU A 11 32.47 26.23 -6.31
C LEU A 11 32.63 25.36 -7.57
N SER A 12 33.81 24.81 -7.78
CA SER A 12 34.13 23.97 -8.92
C SER A 12 33.13 22.79 -8.97
N THR A 13 32.77 22.33 -10.16
CA THR A 13 31.85 21.19 -10.38
C THR A 13 32.30 19.95 -9.61
N GLU A 14 33.60 19.74 -9.43
CA GLU A 14 34.14 18.65 -8.61
C GLU A 14 33.83 18.78 -7.11
N ARG A 15 33.85 19.98 -6.54
CA ARG A 15 33.45 20.17 -5.13
C ARG A 15 31.97 19.98 -4.93
N ARG A 16 31.12 20.40 -5.89
CA ARG A 16 29.69 20.16 -5.84
C ARG A 16 29.36 18.66 -5.96
N GLY A 17 30.08 17.94 -6.82
CA GLY A 17 29.96 16.49 -6.94
C GLY A 17 30.36 15.77 -5.64
N ALA A 18 31.53 16.11 -5.05
CA ALA A 18 31.98 15.49 -3.81
C ALA A 18 31.07 15.74 -2.60
N ILE A 19 30.48 16.93 -2.49
CA ILE A 19 29.49 17.26 -1.43
C ILE A 19 28.20 16.46 -1.63
N ARG A 20 27.73 16.32 -2.86
CA ARG A 20 26.53 15.54 -3.18
C ARG A 20 26.75 14.04 -2.86
N TRP A 21 27.87 13.45 -3.29
CA TRP A 21 28.23 12.06 -2.96
C TRP A 21 28.31 11.80 -1.45
N SER A 22 28.83 12.75 -0.65
CA SER A 22 28.90 12.58 0.79
C SER A 22 27.52 12.65 1.47
N ALA A 23 26.60 13.48 0.98
CA ALA A 23 25.25 13.56 1.49
C ALA A 23 24.44 12.29 1.15
N ASP A 24 24.55 11.79 -0.08
CA ASP A 24 23.91 10.56 -0.52
C ASP A 24 24.39 9.34 0.29
N LEU A 25 25.70 9.26 0.56
CA LEU A 25 26.28 8.19 1.36
C LEU A 25 25.83 8.26 2.83
N THR A 26 25.70 9.46 3.39
CA THR A 26 25.21 9.64 4.77
C THR A 26 23.77 9.17 4.91
N GLY A 27 22.91 9.51 3.96
CA GLY A 27 21.52 9.03 3.92
C GLY A 27 21.43 7.50 3.84
N ALA A 28 22.25 6.89 2.97
CA ALA A 28 22.32 5.43 2.86
C ALA A 28 22.80 4.77 4.16
N ILE A 29 23.82 5.31 4.83
CA ILE A 29 24.31 4.80 6.12
C ILE A 29 23.23 4.88 7.19
N ILE A 30 22.48 5.99 7.27
CA ILE A 30 21.37 6.16 8.22
C ILE A 30 20.30 5.11 7.97
N LEU A 31 19.87 4.92 6.73
CA LEU A 31 18.83 3.93 6.38
C LEU A 31 19.32 2.50 6.69
N ILE A 32 20.52 2.12 6.29
CA ILE A 32 21.09 0.79 6.58
C ILE A 32 21.21 0.58 8.08
N GLY A 33 21.66 1.59 8.83
CA GLY A 33 21.72 1.55 10.29
C GLY A 33 20.33 1.37 10.93
N ALA A 34 19.32 2.08 10.45
CA ALA A 34 17.95 1.92 10.88
C ALA A 34 17.40 0.52 10.58
N PHE A 35 17.68 -0.04 9.40
CA PHE A 35 17.36 -1.42 9.04
C PHE A 35 17.98 -2.44 10.00
N ALA A 36 19.30 -2.31 10.25
CA ALA A 36 19.99 -3.20 11.17
C ALA A 36 19.43 -3.10 12.59
N ALA A 37 19.24 -1.88 13.09
CA ALA A 37 18.66 -1.64 14.42
C ALA A 37 17.23 -2.22 14.53
N TYR A 38 16.38 -1.98 13.53
CA TYR A 38 15.04 -2.55 13.49
C TYR A 38 15.08 -4.08 13.45
N ALA A 39 15.85 -4.68 12.55
CA ALA A 39 15.95 -6.14 12.42
C ALA A 39 16.38 -6.82 13.71
N LEU A 40 17.32 -6.22 14.45
CA LEU A 40 17.81 -6.76 15.72
C LEU A 40 16.84 -6.54 16.91
N THR A 41 15.88 -5.61 16.77
CA THR A 41 14.97 -5.22 17.87
C THR A 41 13.50 -5.41 17.53
N ALA A 42 13.16 -5.87 16.33
CA ALA A 42 11.79 -5.96 15.81
C ALA A 42 10.81 -6.62 16.78
N ALA A 43 11.14 -7.81 17.30
CA ALA A 43 10.27 -8.52 18.24
C ALA A 43 10.04 -7.75 19.57
N ARG A 44 10.99 -6.91 20.00
CA ARG A 44 10.83 -6.05 21.18
C ARG A 44 9.96 -4.83 20.87
N LEU A 45 10.18 -4.20 19.71
CA LEU A 45 9.42 -3.06 19.26
C LEU A 45 7.95 -3.42 19.02
N GLU A 46 7.68 -4.55 18.37
CA GLU A 46 6.32 -5.05 18.15
C GLU A 46 5.58 -5.37 19.46
N ARG A 47 6.28 -5.89 20.48
CA ARG A 47 5.70 -6.05 21.83
C ARG A 47 5.37 -4.71 22.46
N ALA A 48 6.12 -3.64 22.15
CA ALA A 48 5.88 -2.27 22.57
C ALA A 48 4.92 -1.51 21.64
N TRP A 49 4.31 -2.21 20.64
CA TRP A 49 3.33 -1.66 19.69
C TRP A 49 3.94 -0.67 18.67
N ILE A 50 5.25 -0.76 18.47
CA ILE A 50 6.00 0.05 17.52
C ILE A 50 6.22 -0.80 16.26
N SER A 51 5.44 -0.52 15.21
CA SER A 51 5.54 -1.19 13.92
C SER A 51 6.71 -0.63 13.07
N ALA A 52 7.15 -1.39 12.05
CA ALA A 52 8.17 -0.93 11.12
C ALA A 52 7.85 0.44 10.49
N PRO A 53 6.64 0.71 9.98
CA PRO A 53 6.26 2.03 9.48
C PRO A 53 6.53 3.17 10.46
N ILE A 54 6.23 2.99 11.75
CA ILE A 54 6.50 4.01 12.79
C ILE A 54 7.99 4.31 12.87
N VAL A 55 8.83 3.26 12.90
CA VAL A 55 10.29 3.41 13.01
C VAL A 55 10.86 4.15 11.79
N PHE A 56 10.47 3.72 10.58
CA PHE A 56 11.04 4.30 9.36
C PHE A 56 10.48 5.70 9.06
N VAL A 57 9.21 5.99 9.35
CA VAL A 57 8.68 7.36 9.31
C VAL A 57 9.42 8.27 10.30
N ALA A 58 9.63 7.80 11.54
CA ALA A 58 10.41 8.56 12.53
C ALA A 58 11.86 8.77 12.08
N THR A 59 12.50 7.77 11.47
CA THR A 59 13.84 7.89 10.89
C THR A 59 13.86 8.97 9.82
N GLY A 60 12.94 8.93 8.86
CA GLY A 60 12.82 9.94 7.81
C GLY A 60 12.58 11.34 8.35
N PHE A 61 11.68 11.48 9.33
CA PHE A 61 11.40 12.76 9.96
C PHE A 61 12.62 13.33 10.72
N VAL A 62 13.26 12.51 11.57
CA VAL A 62 14.38 12.96 12.42
C VAL A 62 15.62 13.31 11.60
N PHE A 63 15.97 12.47 10.62
CA PHE A 63 17.18 12.67 9.83
C PHE A 63 16.94 13.46 8.53
N GLY A 64 15.67 13.67 8.16
CA GLY A 64 15.25 14.41 6.99
C GLY A 64 15.41 15.94 7.11
N PRO A 65 14.98 16.68 6.05
CA PRO A 65 15.16 18.14 5.97
C PRO A 65 14.50 18.92 7.11
N SER A 66 13.41 18.44 7.66
CA SER A 66 12.69 19.07 8.77
C SER A 66 13.28 18.78 10.16
N GLY A 67 14.21 17.80 10.25
CA GLY A 67 14.93 17.44 11.46
C GLY A 67 16.41 17.84 11.39
N LEU A 68 17.30 16.84 11.36
CA LEU A 68 18.75 17.06 11.36
C LEU A 68 19.33 17.43 9.99
N GLY A 69 18.59 17.31 8.91
CA GLY A 69 19.03 17.63 7.54
C GLY A 69 20.15 16.73 7.02
N LEU A 70 20.30 15.52 7.55
CA LEU A 70 21.34 14.56 7.17
C LEU A 70 20.88 13.61 6.05
N PHE A 71 19.60 13.52 5.80
CA PHE A 71 18.96 12.72 4.75
C PHE A 71 18.20 13.66 3.82
N ASP A 72 18.76 13.89 2.64
CA ASP A 72 18.08 14.64 1.58
C ASP A 72 17.34 13.63 0.71
N ALA A 73 16.02 13.57 0.88
CA ALA A 73 15.18 12.69 0.07
C ALA A 73 14.92 13.25 -1.34
N GLY A 74 15.55 14.37 -1.70
CA GLY A 74 15.48 15.01 -3.01
C GLY A 74 14.08 15.00 -3.63
N GLY A 75 13.17 15.86 -3.19
CA GLY A 75 11.74 15.82 -3.60
C GLY A 75 11.47 15.88 -5.11
N GLU A 76 12.49 16.18 -5.93
CA GLU A 76 12.48 16.14 -7.39
C GLU A 76 13.32 14.98 -7.96
N ASP A 77 13.80 14.02 -7.14
CA ASP A 77 14.62 12.91 -7.61
C ASP A 77 13.74 11.82 -8.22
N GLU A 78 13.74 11.76 -9.55
CA GLU A 78 13.01 10.76 -10.34
C GLU A 78 13.36 9.32 -9.94
N SER A 79 14.60 9.08 -9.46
CA SER A 79 15.05 7.75 -9.04
C SER A 79 14.32 7.27 -7.78
N LEU A 80 14.07 8.18 -6.82
CA LEU A 80 13.30 7.86 -5.61
C LEU A 80 11.83 7.62 -5.92
N LEU A 81 11.27 8.41 -6.85
CA LEU A 81 9.90 8.19 -7.31
C LEU A 81 9.76 6.81 -7.97
N ARG A 82 10.67 6.45 -8.88
CA ARG A 82 10.68 5.13 -9.53
C ARG A 82 10.86 3.99 -8.53
N LEU A 83 11.70 4.15 -7.52
CA LEU A 83 11.84 3.16 -6.44
C LEU A 83 10.51 2.98 -5.70
N THR A 84 9.83 4.07 -5.41
CA THR A 84 8.53 4.09 -4.74
C THR A 84 7.46 3.36 -5.57
N GLU A 85 7.41 3.64 -6.86
CA GLU A 85 6.50 2.99 -7.82
C GLU A 85 6.77 1.50 -7.96
N LEU A 86 8.03 1.10 -8.19
CA LEU A 86 8.42 -0.31 -8.30
C LEU A 86 8.12 -1.08 -7.01
N THR A 87 8.31 -0.44 -5.85
CA THR A 87 7.98 -1.04 -4.55
C THR A 87 6.51 -1.41 -4.47
N LEU A 88 5.61 -0.47 -4.83
CA LEU A 88 4.18 -0.76 -4.86
C LEU A 88 3.83 -1.80 -5.92
N GLY A 89 4.44 -1.72 -7.12
CA GLY A 89 4.24 -2.71 -8.18
C GLY A 89 4.59 -4.13 -7.75
N ILE A 90 5.73 -4.32 -7.07
CA ILE A 90 6.16 -5.62 -6.52
C ILE A 90 5.14 -6.14 -5.50
N LEU A 91 4.68 -5.28 -4.59
CA LEU A 91 3.72 -5.68 -3.55
C LEU A 91 2.34 -5.99 -4.13
N LEU A 92 1.84 -5.18 -5.07
CA LEU A 92 0.57 -5.45 -5.75
C LEU A 92 0.58 -6.79 -6.49
N PHE A 93 1.69 -7.12 -7.17
CA PHE A 93 1.84 -8.42 -7.83
C PHE A 93 1.89 -9.55 -6.80
N ALA A 94 2.69 -9.43 -5.74
CA ALA A 94 2.83 -10.44 -4.71
C ALA A 94 1.49 -10.69 -3.99
N ASP A 95 0.79 -9.64 -3.56
CA ASP A 95 -0.52 -9.75 -2.91
C ASP A 95 -1.53 -10.46 -3.81
N ALA A 96 -1.62 -10.05 -5.08
CA ALA A 96 -2.47 -10.68 -6.08
C ALA A 96 -2.10 -12.15 -6.35
N ALA A 97 -0.80 -12.46 -6.40
CA ALA A 97 -0.29 -13.82 -6.61
C ALA A 97 -0.58 -14.78 -5.43
N THR A 98 -0.89 -14.25 -4.23
CA THR A 98 -1.32 -15.07 -3.10
C THR A 98 -2.78 -15.50 -3.15
N VAL A 99 -3.60 -14.91 -4.05
CA VAL A 99 -5.04 -15.17 -4.15
C VAL A 99 -5.31 -16.60 -4.59
N ARG A 100 -6.08 -17.34 -3.80
CA ARG A 100 -6.53 -18.70 -4.11
C ARG A 100 -8.00 -18.69 -4.47
N PHE A 101 -8.28 -18.72 -5.75
CA PHE A 101 -9.65 -18.69 -6.27
C PHE A 101 -10.51 -19.85 -5.74
N GLY A 102 -9.92 -21.06 -5.54
CA GLY A 102 -10.62 -22.21 -4.99
C GLY A 102 -11.10 -21.97 -3.55
N ARG A 103 -10.22 -21.45 -2.70
CA ARG A 103 -10.55 -21.16 -1.29
C ARG A 103 -11.40 -19.89 -1.14
N LEU A 104 -11.25 -18.93 -2.05
CA LEU A 104 -12.06 -17.71 -2.03
C LEU A 104 -13.56 -18.03 -2.15
N ARG A 105 -13.91 -19.12 -2.87
CA ARG A 105 -15.30 -19.57 -3.02
C ARG A 105 -15.95 -20.06 -1.73
N GLU A 106 -15.18 -20.45 -0.71
CA GLU A 106 -15.71 -20.95 0.58
C GLU A 106 -16.47 -19.86 1.35
N ASP A 107 -16.01 -18.62 1.32
CA ASP A 107 -16.69 -17.46 1.93
C ASP A 107 -16.33 -16.17 1.17
N VAL A 108 -16.80 -16.09 -0.08
CA VAL A 108 -16.57 -14.91 -0.94
C VAL A 108 -17.47 -13.73 -0.58
N ALA A 109 -18.59 -14.02 0.12
CA ALA A 109 -19.63 -13.02 0.34
C ALA A 109 -19.14 -11.85 1.21
N LEU A 110 -18.39 -12.14 2.27
CA LEU A 110 -17.90 -11.11 3.18
C LEU A 110 -16.84 -10.20 2.53
N PRO A 111 -15.69 -10.70 2.05
CA PRO A 111 -14.72 -9.83 1.38
C PRO A 111 -15.24 -9.25 0.07
N GLY A 112 -16.07 -9.99 -0.69
CA GLY A 112 -16.68 -9.50 -1.92
C GLY A 112 -17.58 -8.29 -1.72
N ARG A 113 -18.34 -8.24 -0.62
CA ARG A 113 -19.14 -7.06 -0.27
C ARG A 113 -18.29 -5.89 0.20
N LEU A 114 -17.24 -6.15 0.97
CA LEU A 114 -16.30 -5.10 1.38
C LEU A 114 -15.61 -4.46 0.18
N LEU A 115 -15.15 -5.27 -0.78
CA LEU A 115 -14.47 -4.79 -1.99
C LEU A 115 -15.43 -4.22 -3.04
N GLY A 116 -16.57 -4.88 -3.30
CA GLY A 116 -17.47 -4.49 -4.38
C GLY A 116 -18.50 -3.41 -3.99
N ILE A 117 -18.80 -3.23 -2.71
CA ILE A 117 -19.74 -2.23 -2.20
C ILE A 117 -19.04 -1.27 -1.23
N GLY A 118 -18.34 -1.81 -0.23
CA GLY A 118 -17.72 -1.02 0.82
C GLY A 118 -16.67 -0.05 0.28
N LEU A 119 -15.75 -0.54 -0.54
CA LEU A 119 -14.66 0.28 -1.11
C LEU A 119 -15.18 1.39 -2.03
N PRO A 120 -16.05 1.14 -3.04
CA PRO A 120 -16.65 2.21 -3.85
C PRO A 120 -17.46 3.22 -3.04
N LEU A 121 -18.22 2.78 -2.05
CA LEU A 121 -18.94 3.70 -1.17
C LEU A 121 -18.01 4.53 -0.29
N THR A 122 -16.87 3.96 0.16
CA THR A 122 -15.83 4.71 0.89
C THR A 122 -15.24 5.81 0.03
N MET A 123 -14.92 5.51 -1.23
CA MET A 123 -14.43 6.50 -2.20
C MET A 123 -15.48 7.59 -2.46
N ALA A 124 -16.73 7.20 -2.72
CA ALA A 124 -17.81 8.14 -3.00
C ALA A 124 -18.10 9.05 -1.80
N LEU A 125 -18.27 8.48 -0.60
CA LEU A 125 -18.53 9.25 0.62
C LEU A 125 -17.34 10.16 0.96
N GLY A 126 -16.12 9.64 0.80
CA GLY A 126 -14.90 10.43 0.98
C GLY A 126 -14.88 11.63 0.04
N THR A 127 -15.20 11.45 -1.25
CA THR A 127 -15.28 12.52 -2.23
C THR A 127 -16.33 13.57 -1.87
N VAL A 128 -17.55 13.12 -1.54
CA VAL A 128 -18.68 13.99 -1.19
C VAL A 128 -18.38 14.86 0.03
N LEU A 129 -17.63 14.33 0.99
CA LEU A 129 -17.24 15.07 2.19
C LEU A 129 -15.97 15.91 1.98
N ALA A 130 -15.01 15.45 1.18
CA ALA A 130 -13.78 16.19 0.92
C ALA A 130 -14.04 17.55 0.22
N ALA A 131 -14.87 17.57 -0.81
CA ALA A 131 -15.10 18.76 -1.60
C ALA A 131 -15.56 19.97 -0.76
N PRO A 132 -16.63 19.90 0.06
CA PRO A 132 -17.06 21.02 0.88
C PRO A 132 -16.18 21.28 2.11
N ILE A 133 -15.61 20.23 2.74
CA ILE A 133 -14.80 20.42 3.96
C ILE A 133 -13.48 21.10 3.61
N LEU A 134 -12.81 20.65 2.53
CA LEU A 134 -11.50 21.16 2.14
C LEU A 134 -11.58 22.35 1.18
N GLY A 135 -12.77 22.66 0.65
CA GLY A 135 -12.94 23.72 -0.34
C GLY A 135 -12.21 23.46 -1.65
N VAL A 136 -12.09 22.19 -2.07
CA VAL A 136 -11.36 21.77 -3.27
C VAL A 136 -12.31 21.32 -4.39
N PRO A 137 -11.86 21.39 -5.67
CA PRO A 137 -12.62 20.84 -6.79
C PRO A 137 -12.95 19.35 -6.62
N TRP A 138 -14.06 18.89 -7.22
CA TRP A 138 -14.53 17.50 -7.11
C TRP A 138 -13.49 16.46 -7.57
N ALA A 139 -12.70 16.75 -8.59
CA ALA A 139 -11.64 15.86 -9.06
C ALA A 139 -10.54 15.68 -8.00
N VAL A 140 -10.15 16.77 -7.33
CA VAL A 140 -9.18 16.76 -6.23
C VAL A 140 -9.75 16.01 -5.01
N ALA A 141 -11.01 16.26 -4.68
CA ALA A 141 -11.72 15.55 -3.62
C ALA A 141 -11.75 14.04 -3.88
N ALA A 142 -12.02 13.64 -5.14
CA ALA A 142 -12.01 12.25 -5.57
C ALA A 142 -10.60 11.63 -5.51
N LEU A 143 -9.56 12.37 -5.92
CA LEU A 143 -8.17 11.94 -5.78
C LEU A 143 -7.82 11.67 -4.31
N ILE A 144 -8.11 12.60 -3.40
CA ILE A 144 -7.86 12.44 -1.96
C ILE A 144 -8.61 11.22 -1.43
N ALA A 145 -9.88 11.08 -1.76
CA ALA A 145 -10.73 9.99 -1.28
C ALA A 145 -10.25 8.63 -1.80
N THR A 146 -9.83 8.52 -3.06
CA THR A 146 -9.33 7.27 -3.65
C THR A 146 -7.95 6.88 -3.12
N ILE A 147 -7.04 7.83 -2.87
CA ILE A 147 -5.75 7.59 -2.20
C ILE A 147 -5.98 7.04 -0.78
N LEU A 148 -6.99 7.54 -0.07
CA LEU A 148 -7.26 7.19 1.32
C LEU A 148 -8.28 6.04 1.51
N ALA A 149 -8.87 5.50 0.44
CA ALA A 149 -9.84 4.41 0.57
C ALA A 149 -9.21 3.04 0.87
N PRO A 150 -8.08 2.64 0.24
CA PRO A 150 -7.45 1.35 0.47
C PRO A 150 -6.97 1.16 1.90
N THR A 151 -6.85 -0.11 2.32
CA THR A 151 -6.42 -0.50 3.67
C THR A 151 -5.28 -1.50 3.60
N ASP A 152 -4.35 -1.46 4.55
CA ASP A 152 -3.10 -2.20 4.53
C ASP A 152 -3.14 -3.42 5.47
N ALA A 153 -2.87 -4.61 4.92
CA ALA A 153 -2.78 -5.84 5.69
C ALA A 153 -1.57 -5.87 6.63
N ALA A 154 -0.46 -5.22 6.27
CA ALA A 154 0.76 -5.22 7.08
C ALA A 154 0.57 -4.41 8.37
N LEU A 155 -0.10 -3.26 8.29
CA LEU A 155 -0.51 -2.49 9.47
C LEU A 155 -1.63 -3.19 10.26
N GLY A 156 -2.47 -3.97 9.59
CA GLY A 156 -3.52 -4.81 10.19
C GLY A 156 -3.03 -6.14 10.77
N LEU A 157 -1.75 -6.48 10.61
CA LEU A 157 -1.19 -7.78 10.98
C LEU A 157 -1.46 -8.18 12.44
N ALA A 158 -1.38 -7.22 13.35
CA ALA A 158 -1.66 -7.45 14.77
C ALA A 158 -3.08 -7.99 15.03
N VAL A 159 -4.05 -7.69 14.15
CA VAL A 159 -5.43 -8.18 14.22
C VAL A 159 -5.59 -9.48 13.45
N VAL A 160 -5.04 -9.53 12.23
CA VAL A 160 -5.17 -10.70 11.33
C VAL A 160 -4.41 -11.92 11.88
N ALA A 161 -3.32 -11.73 12.62
CA ALA A 161 -2.57 -12.78 13.28
C ALA A 161 -3.15 -13.19 14.65
N ASP A 162 -3.98 -12.35 15.27
CA ASP A 162 -4.49 -12.61 16.63
C ASP A 162 -5.53 -13.73 16.64
N ARG A 163 -5.22 -14.84 17.29
CA ARG A 163 -6.14 -15.99 17.45
C ARG A 163 -7.38 -15.67 18.28
N ALA A 164 -7.44 -14.55 18.99
CA ALA A 164 -8.64 -14.11 19.66
C ALA A 164 -9.75 -13.72 18.66
N VAL A 165 -9.39 -13.22 17.48
CA VAL A 165 -10.33 -12.84 16.42
C VAL A 165 -10.76 -14.10 15.64
N PRO A 166 -12.06 -14.31 15.36
CA PRO A 166 -12.54 -15.44 14.57
C PRO A 166 -11.85 -15.54 13.20
N VAL A 167 -11.58 -16.78 12.77
CA VAL A 167 -10.87 -17.08 11.50
C VAL A 167 -11.54 -16.40 10.32
N ARG A 168 -12.88 -16.46 10.26
CA ARG A 168 -13.69 -15.86 9.20
C ARG A 168 -13.43 -14.36 9.04
N ILE A 169 -13.36 -13.63 10.16
CA ILE A 169 -13.14 -12.18 10.15
C ILE A 169 -11.69 -11.85 9.80
N ARG A 170 -10.71 -12.59 10.35
CA ARG A 170 -9.29 -12.44 9.99
C ARG A 170 -9.07 -12.64 8.49
N ARG A 171 -9.71 -13.66 7.92
CA ARG A 171 -9.64 -13.96 6.49
C ARG A 171 -10.26 -12.85 5.65
N ALA A 172 -11.43 -12.34 6.04
CA ALA A 172 -12.10 -11.27 5.32
C ALA A 172 -11.26 -9.99 5.28
N LEU A 173 -10.69 -9.57 6.42
CA LEU A 173 -9.80 -8.41 6.50
C LEU A 173 -8.53 -8.61 5.67
N ASN A 174 -7.93 -9.82 5.70
CA ASN A 174 -6.73 -10.11 4.92
C ASN A 174 -6.98 -10.08 3.41
N VAL A 175 -8.11 -10.65 2.96
CA VAL A 175 -8.49 -10.64 1.53
C VAL A 175 -8.87 -9.22 1.09
N GLU A 176 -9.61 -8.48 1.90
CA GLU A 176 -9.94 -7.09 1.63
C GLU A 176 -8.67 -6.27 1.42
N SER A 177 -7.78 -6.28 2.41
CA SER A 177 -6.56 -5.47 2.35
C SER A 177 -5.58 -5.91 1.26
N GLY A 178 -5.55 -7.18 0.88
CA GLY A 178 -4.67 -7.66 -0.19
C GLY A 178 -5.18 -7.34 -1.60
N LEU A 179 -6.46 -7.00 -1.77
CA LEU A 179 -7.04 -6.73 -3.09
C LEU A 179 -7.46 -5.27 -3.30
N ASN A 180 -7.74 -4.54 -2.23
CA ASN A 180 -8.29 -3.18 -2.34
C ASN A 180 -7.31 -2.18 -2.94
N ASP A 181 -6.00 -2.33 -2.70
CA ASP A 181 -4.96 -1.48 -3.28
C ASP A 181 -4.99 -1.57 -4.82
N GLY A 182 -5.02 -2.80 -5.35
CA GLY A 182 -5.11 -3.02 -6.79
C GLY A 182 -6.44 -2.56 -7.41
N ILE A 183 -7.56 -2.72 -6.69
CA ILE A 183 -8.88 -2.27 -7.16
C ILE A 183 -8.98 -0.74 -7.12
N ALA A 184 -8.38 -0.08 -6.13
CA ALA A 184 -8.38 1.38 -6.03
C ALA A 184 -7.46 2.07 -7.04
N THR A 185 -6.38 1.41 -7.45
CA THR A 185 -5.35 1.95 -8.33
C THR A 185 -5.89 2.63 -9.60
N PRO A 186 -6.79 2.01 -10.40
CA PRO A 186 -7.33 2.65 -11.59
C PRO A 186 -8.05 3.98 -11.31
N PHE A 187 -8.69 4.08 -10.15
CA PHE A 187 -9.38 5.31 -9.74
C PHE A 187 -8.39 6.40 -9.31
N VAL A 188 -7.33 6.03 -8.57
CA VAL A 188 -6.29 6.97 -8.18
C VAL A 188 -5.59 7.55 -9.40
N THR A 189 -5.13 6.68 -10.33
CA THR A 189 -4.44 7.13 -11.55
C THR A 189 -5.35 7.96 -12.44
N LEU A 190 -6.63 7.59 -12.57
CA LEU A 190 -7.62 8.35 -13.30
C LEU A 190 -7.78 9.78 -12.74
N PHE A 191 -8.04 9.92 -11.44
CA PHE A 191 -8.24 11.25 -10.85
C PHE A 191 -6.95 12.04 -10.78
N LEU A 192 -5.79 11.40 -10.63
CA LEU A 192 -4.49 12.05 -10.72
C LEU A 192 -4.28 12.66 -12.12
N THR A 193 -4.55 11.91 -13.19
CA THR A 193 -4.46 12.40 -14.56
C THR A 193 -5.41 13.59 -14.80
N ILE A 194 -6.67 13.49 -14.36
CA ILE A 194 -7.64 14.61 -14.50
C ILE A 194 -7.14 15.87 -13.79
N VAL A 195 -6.59 15.74 -12.58
CA VAL A 195 -6.09 16.87 -11.80
C VAL A 195 -4.79 17.43 -12.39
N ALA A 196 -3.88 16.58 -12.86
CA ALA A 196 -2.59 17.01 -13.42
C ALA A 196 -2.73 17.69 -14.78
N THR A 197 -3.69 17.27 -15.61
CA THR A 197 -3.96 17.85 -16.93
C THR A 197 -4.94 19.02 -16.89
N GLU A 198 -5.51 19.34 -15.73
CA GLU A 198 -6.59 20.34 -15.58
C GLU A 198 -7.79 20.08 -16.51
N GLU A 199 -7.94 18.85 -16.98
CA GLU A 199 -9.04 18.47 -17.87
C GLU A 199 -10.39 18.49 -17.13
N SER A 200 -11.41 19.01 -17.81
CA SER A 200 -12.77 18.95 -17.28
C SER A 200 -13.31 17.53 -17.33
N VAL A 201 -13.84 17.04 -16.21
CA VAL A 201 -14.53 15.73 -16.14
C VAL A 201 -15.67 15.64 -17.18
N LEU A 202 -16.24 16.78 -17.57
CA LEU A 202 -17.35 16.87 -18.53
C LEU A 202 -16.91 16.70 -20.00
N THR A 203 -15.66 16.94 -20.34
CA THR A 203 -15.19 16.82 -21.74
C THR A 203 -15.02 15.37 -22.20
N GLY A 204 -14.85 14.44 -21.28
CA GLY A 204 -14.72 13.01 -21.58
C GLY A 204 -13.44 12.60 -22.33
N SER A 205 -12.56 13.53 -22.67
CA SER A 205 -11.30 13.26 -23.40
C SER A 205 -10.37 12.31 -22.60
N TRP A 206 -10.35 12.47 -21.29
CA TRP A 206 -9.62 11.61 -20.36
C TRP A 206 -10.09 10.15 -20.40
N ALA A 207 -11.37 9.87 -20.73
CA ALA A 207 -11.92 8.53 -20.67
C ALA A 207 -11.29 7.58 -21.71
N VAL A 208 -10.97 8.09 -22.90
CA VAL A 208 -10.30 7.33 -23.95
C VAL A 208 -8.87 6.99 -23.55
N GLY A 209 -8.13 7.97 -23.01
CA GLY A 209 -6.78 7.78 -22.48
C GLY A 209 -6.73 6.74 -21.37
N ALA A 210 -7.58 6.88 -20.35
CA ALA A 210 -7.67 5.94 -19.25
C ALA A 210 -8.07 4.53 -19.70
N ALA A 211 -9.03 4.40 -20.63
CA ALA A 211 -9.42 3.10 -21.18
C ALA A 211 -8.27 2.44 -21.94
N LEU A 212 -7.47 3.22 -22.70
CA LEU A 212 -6.30 2.71 -23.42
C LEU A 212 -5.21 2.26 -22.43
N GLU A 213 -4.87 3.07 -21.45
CA GLU A 213 -3.88 2.71 -20.41
C GLU A 213 -4.26 1.44 -19.66
N ILE A 214 -5.53 1.30 -19.26
CA ILE A 214 -6.04 0.09 -18.59
C ILE A 214 -6.05 -1.10 -19.57
N GLY A 215 -6.45 -0.89 -20.81
CA GLY A 215 -6.44 -1.93 -21.85
C GLY A 215 -5.03 -2.49 -22.09
N LEU A 216 -4.03 -1.62 -22.26
CA LEU A 216 -2.63 -2.00 -22.41
C LEU A 216 -2.08 -2.69 -21.15
N ALA A 217 -2.48 -2.23 -19.97
CA ALA A 217 -2.12 -2.86 -18.71
C ALA A 217 -2.65 -4.31 -18.61
N ILE A 218 -3.90 -4.54 -19.03
CA ILE A 218 -4.49 -5.90 -19.09
C ILE A 218 -3.75 -6.80 -20.09
N VAL A 219 -3.39 -6.27 -21.25
CA VAL A 219 -2.59 -7.01 -22.24
C VAL A 219 -1.24 -7.41 -21.63
N ALA A 220 -0.51 -6.47 -21.04
CA ALA A 220 0.76 -6.74 -20.35
C ALA A 220 0.59 -7.79 -19.23
N ALA A 221 -0.46 -7.68 -18.43
CA ALA A 221 -0.78 -8.61 -17.34
C ALA A 221 -1.02 -10.04 -17.86
N VAL A 222 -1.81 -10.19 -18.93
CA VAL A 222 -2.09 -11.52 -19.54
C VAL A 222 -0.83 -12.10 -20.16
N VAL A 223 -0.01 -11.30 -20.83
CA VAL A 223 1.23 -11.77 -21.45
C VAL A 223 2.25 -12.14 -20.37
N VAL A 224 2.56 -11.25 -19.44
CA VAL A 224 3.61 -11.50 -18.45
C VAL A 224 3.13 -12.50 -17.39
N GLY A 225 1.97 -12.27 -16.77
CA GLY A 225 1.43 -13.15 -15.74
C GLY A 225 1.01 -14.52 -16.31
N GLY A 226 0.39 -14.53 -17.50
CA GLY A 226 -0.10 -15.75 -18.15
C GLY A 226 1.03 -16.54 -18.80
N ALA A 227 1.69 -16.01 -19.82
CA ALA A 227 2.79 -16.71 -20.48
C ALA A 227 3.95 -16.97 -19.53
N GLY A 228 4.33 -15.99 -18.69
CA GLY A 228 5.35 -16.17 -17.66
C GLY A 228 4.99 -17.27 -16.65
N GLY A 229 3.75 -17.31 -16.17
CA GLY A 229 3.26 -18.38 -15.30
C GLY A 229 3.26 -19.76 -15.97
N LEU A 230 2.91 -19.83 -17.25
CA LEU A 230 2.98 -21.08 -18.02
C LEU A 230 4.41 -21.57 -18.18
N VAL A 231 5.33 -20.68 -18.56
CA VAL A 231 6.77 -20.99 -18.72
C VAL A 231 7.37 -21.40 -17.37
N PHE A 232 7.06 -20.68 -16.31
CA PHE A 232 7.47 -21.01 -14.94
C PHE A 232 7.03 -22.43 -14.55
N ALA A 233 5.74 -22.76 -14.72
CA ALA A 233 5.22 -24.08 -14.42
C ALA A 233 5.85 -25.20 -15.30
N ALA A 234 6.11 -24.90 -16.58
CA ALA A 234 6.73 -25.85 -17.53
C ALA A 234 8.21 -26.10 -17.22
N ALA A 235 8.97 -25.07 -16.87
CA ALA A 235 10.39 -25.16 -16.49
C ALA A 235 10.54 -26.00 -15.20
N ARG A 236 9.66 -25.76 -14.25
CA ARG A 236 9.60 -26.49 -12.98
C ARG A 236 9.25 -27.97 -13.17
N ALA A 237 8.23 -28.27 -13.99
CA ALA A 237 7.84 -29.65 -14.31
C ALA A 237 8.97 -30.46 -14.99
N ARG A 238 9.92 -29.75 -15.65
CA ARG A 238 11.11 -30.34 -16.26
C ARG A 238 12.33 -30.36 -15.34
N SER A 239 12.18 -29.94 -14.10
CA SER A 239 13.29 -29.79 -13.12
C SER A 239 14.44 -28.90 -13.63
N TRP A 240 14.08 -27.83 -14.39
CA TRP A 240 15.05 -26.83 -14.87
C TRP A 240 15.30 -25.72 -13.84
N THR A 241 14.50 -25.68 -12.78
CA THR A 241 14.54 -24.64 -11.76
C THR A 241 15.12 -25.13 -10.45
N THR A 242 15.69 -24.22 -9.70
CA THR A 242 16.07 -24.39 -8.28
C THR A 242 15.19 -23.47 -7.42
N PRO A 243 15.06 -23.67 -6.09
CA PRO A 243 14.27 -22.80 -5.24
C PRO A 243 14.63 -21.33 -5.41
N ILE A 244 15.93 -20.98 -5.45
CA ILE A 244 16.40 -19.60 -5.64
C ILE A 244 16.02 -19.06 -7.01
N SER A 245 16.14 -19.87 -8.08
CA SER A 245 15.76 -19.42 -9.43
C SER A 245 14.24 -19.19 -9.56
N GLU A 246 13.43 -19.93 -8.82
CA GLU A 246 11.98 -19.75 -8.76
C GLU A 246 11.61 -18.43 -8.06
N GLU A 247 12.28 -18.11 -6.94
CA GLU A 247 12.14 -16.85 -6.23
C GLU A 247 12.49 -15.65 -7.13
N LEU A 248 13.63 -15.72 -7.82
CA LEU A 248 14.05 -14.69 -8.77
C LEU A 248 13.12 -14.57 -9.97
N ALA A 249 12.58 -15.68 -10.46
CA ALA A 249 11.64 -15.68 -11.58
C ALA A 249 10.34 -14.95 -11.22
N VAL A 250 9.75 -15.21 -10.05
CA VAL A 250 8.51 -14.54 -9.61
C VAL A 250 8.75 -13.05 -9.39
N LEU A 251 9.86 -12.67 -8.75
CA LEU A 251 10.25 -11.26 -8.61
C LEU A 251 10.42 -10.58 -9.99
N SER A 252 11.07 -11.28 -10.93
CA SER A 252 11.24 -10.76 -12.30
C SER A 252 9.90 -10.59 -13.02
N LEU A 253 8.94 -11.51 -12.85
CA LEU A 253 7.60 -11.38 -13.41
C LEU A 253 6.85 -10.19 -12.81
N ALA A 254 7.01 -9.92 -11.51
CA ALA A 254 6.42 -8.74 -10.88
C ALA A 254 6.95 -7.44 -11.49
N LEU A 255 8.29 -7.33 -11.61
CA LEU A 255 8.94 -6.17 -12.22
C LEU A 255 8.60 -6.02 -13.70
N LEU A 256 8.58 -7.11 -14.48
CA LEU A 256 8.20 -7.10 -15.88
C LEU A 256 6.73 -6.72 -16.09
N SER A 257 5.83 -7.13 -15.20
CA SER A 257 4.42 -6.74 -15.29
C SER A 257 4.27 -5.23 -15.19
N TYR A 258 4.95 -4.60 -14.23
CA TYR A 258 4.94 -3.15 -14.06
C TYR A 258 5.66 -2.44 -15.21
N THR A 259 6.96 -2.72 -15.40
CA THR A 259 7.80 -1.99 -16.36
C THR A 259 7.40 -2.25 -17.80
N GLY A 260 6.97 -3.48 -18.14
CA GLY A 260 6.49 -3.82 -19.47
C GLY A 260 5.20 -3.08 -19.85
N ALA A 261 4.28 -2.90 -18.92
CA ALA A 261 3.09 -2.10 -19.16
C ALA A 261 3.43 -0.62 -19.36
N VAL A 262 4.27 -0.05 -18.51
CA VAL A 262 4.73 1.36 -18.64
C VAL A 262 5.43 1.57 -19.99
N ALA A 263 6.27 0.63 -20.44
CA ALA A 263 7.00 0.74 -21.70
C ALA A 263 6.09 0.81 -22.94
N ILE A 264 4.88 0.25 -22.87
CA ILE A 264 3.88 0.31 -23.96
C ILE A 264 2.80 1.38 -23.73
N GLY A 265 2.95 2.23 -22.73
CA GLY A 265 1.98 3.27 -22.39
C GLY A 265 0.78 2.80 -21.58
N GLY A 266 0.87 1.63 -20.93
CA GLY A 266 -0.14 1.10 -20.04
C GLY A 266 0.12 1.45 -18.57
N ASN A 267 -0.89 1.27 -17.73
CA ASN A 267 -0.78 1.50 -16.29
C ASN A 267 0.00 0.36 -15.60
N GLY A 268 1.21 0.65 -15.10
CA GLY A 268 2.09 -0.33 -14.47
C GLY A 268 1.52 -0.98 -13.22
N PHE A 269 0.79 -0.23 -12.39
CA PHE A 269 0.19 -0.75 -11.15
C PHE A 269 -0.95 -1.71 -11.44
N VAL A 270 -1.83 -1.36 -12.38
CA VAL A 270 -2.92 -2.23 -12.84
C VAL A 270 -2.36 -3.51 -13.45
N ALA A 271 -1.30 -3.39 -14.24
CA ALA A 271 -0.64 -4.56 -14.85
C ALA A 271 0.03 -5.47 -13.83
N ALA A 272 0.71 -4.91 -12.82
CA ALA A 272 1.31 -5.69 -11.75
C ALA A 272 0.24 -6.46 -10.95
N PHE A 273 -0.84 -5.79 -10.55
CA PHE A 273 -1.94 -6.43 -9.83
C PHE A 273 -2.64 -7.51 -10.66
N ALA A 274 -3.07 -7.17 -11.88
CA ALA A 274 -3.74 -8.13 -12.77
C ALA A 274 -2.80 -9.28 -13.17
N GLY A 275 -1.49 -8.99 -13.40
CA GLY A 275 -0.46 -9.98 -13.70
C GLY A 275 -0.28 -10.98 -12.57
N GLY A 276 -0.28 -10.53 -11.32
CA GLY A 276 -0.27 -11.40 -10.14
C GLY A 276 -1.51 -12.29 -10.05
N LEU A 277 -2.71 -11.76 -10.32
CA LEU A 277 -3.95 -12.55 -10.37
C LEU A 277 -3.91 -13.62 -11.48
N VAL A 278 -3.45 -13.26 -12.68
CA VAL A 278 -3.32 -14.21 -13.79
C VAL A 278 -2.27 -15.26 -13.48
N PHE A 279 -1.11 -14.88 -12.92
CA PHE A 279 -0.10 -15.82 -12.44
C PHE A 279 -0.67 -16.80 -11.42
N ALA A 280 -1.41 -16.31 -10.40
CA ALA A 280 -2.08 -17.16 -9.41
C ALA A 280 -3.08 -18.13 -10.03
N ALA A 281 -3.88 -17.68 -11.00
CA ALA A 281 -4.85 -18.51 -11.70
C ALA A 281 -4.17 -19.63 -12.51
N VAL A 282 -3.09 -19.31 -13.24
CA VAL A 282 -2.34 -20.26 -14.08
C VAL A 282 -1.58 -21.28 -13.24
N SER A 283 -0.91 -20.85 -12.16
CA SER A 283 -0.18 -21.74 -11.27
C SER A 283 -1.14 -22.66 -10.50
N SER A 284 -2.26 -22.16 -9.99
CA SER A 284 -3.25 -22.95 -9.25
C SER A 284 -3.99 -23.99 -10.12
N ALA A 285 -4.21 -23.70 -11.40
CA ALA A 285 -4.90 -24.63 -12.30
C ALA A 285 -4.07 -25.89 -12.61
N ARG A 286 -2.75 -25.84 -12.41
CA ARG A 286 -1.83 -26.94 -12.66
C ARG A 286 -1.43 -27.71 -11.41
N ASP A 287 -1.58 -27.10 -10.25
CA ASP A 287 -1.39 -27.75 -8.94
C ASP A 287 -2.66 -28.55 -8.57
N ALA A 288 -2.90 -29.62 -9.33
CA ALA A 288 -4.17 -30.38 -9.26
C ALA A 288 -4.43 -31.12 -7.96
N ARG A 289 -3.50 -31.11 -6.99
CA ARG A 289 -3.66 -31.78 -5.67
C ARG A 289 -3.33 -30.84 -4.52
N PRO A 290 -4.31 -30.55 -3.62
CA PRO A 290 -4.05 -29.76 -2.41
C PRO A 290 -3.05 -30.48 -1.51
N GLY A 291 -1.96 -29.83 -1.16
CA GLY A 291 -0.96 -30.35 -0.21
C GLY A 291 0.38 -30.77 -0.81
N ASP A 292 0.57 -30.68 -2.12
CA ASP A 292 1.80 -31.06 -2.80
C ASP A 292 2.97 -30.09 -2.56
N ALA A 293 4.21 -30.62 -2.58
CA ALA A 293 5.46 -29.86 -2.52
C ALA A 293 5.51 -28.72 -3.56
N MET A 294 4.80 -28.89 -4.68
CA MET A 294 4.61 -27.92 -5.75
C MET A 294 3.95 -26.61 -5.27
N GLU A 295 2.86 -26.72 -4.51
CA GLU A 295 2.18 -25.56 -3.92
C GLU A 295 3.07 -24.83 -2.90
N ALA A 296 3.83 -25.58 -2.10
CA ALA A 296 4.71 -25.04 -1.08
C ALA A 296 5.84 -24.19 -1.69
N ALA A 297 6.43 -24.63 -2.79
CA ALA A 297 7.52 -23.93 -3.44
C ALA A 297 7.06 -22.70 -4.23
N THR A 298 5.90 -22.74 -4.94
CA THR A 298 5.31 -21.52 -5.55
C THR A 298 5.03 -20.48 -4.46
N ARG A 299 4.57 -20.92 -3.31
CA ARG A 299 4.37 -20.06 -2.13
C ARG A 299 5.67 -19.41 -1.68
N GLN A 300 6.74 -20.17 -1.55
CA GLN A 300 8.04 -19.64 -1.13
C GLN A 300 8.54 -18.58 -2.11
N ALA A 301 8.40 -18.81 -3.41
CA ALA A 301 8.80 -17.84 -4.43
C ALA A 301 8.02 -16.52 -4.34
N VAL A 302 6.70 -16.58 -4.09
CA VAL A 302 5.88 -15.39 -3.86
C VAL A 302 6.23 -14.70 -2.53
N GLU A 303 6.47 -15.46 -1.46
CA GLU A 303 6.88 -14.93 -0.14
C GLU A 303 8.23 -14.20 -0.21
N PHE A 304 9.15 -14.67 -1.07
CA PHE A 304 10.41 -13.95 -1.33
C PHE A 304 10.13 -12.60 -2.01
N THR A 305 9.31 -12.58 -3.06
CA THR A 305 8.91 -11.35 -3.76
C THR A 305 8.26 -10.35 -2.81
N GLU A 306 7.36 -10.82 -1.94
CA GLU A 306 6.75 -10.02 -0.87
C GLU A 306 7.80 -9.46 0.11
N THR A 307 8.80 -10.28 0.47
CA THR A 307 9.89 -9.86 1.38
C THR A 307 10.74 -8.74 0.78
N VAL A 308 11.05 -8.83 -0.53
CA VAL A 308 11.77 -7.77 -1.25
C VAL A 308 10.94 -6.49 -1.30
N GLY A 309 9.65 -6.59 -1.63
CA GLY A 309 8.73 -5.44 -1.62
C GLY A 309 8.61 -4.81 -0.24
N MET A 310 8.51 -5.62 0.82
CA MET A 310 8.45 -5.14 2.19
C MET A 310 9.76 -4.44 2.61
N PHE A 311 10.91 -4.96 2.25
CA PHE A 311 12.20 -4.29 2.48
C PHE A 311 12.24 -2.93 1.79
N ALA A 312 11.87 -2.86 0.51
CA ALA A 312 11.81 -1.61 -0.25
C ALA A 312 10.79 -0.63 0.36
N SER A 313 9.66 -1.12 0.89
CA SER A 313 8.64 -0.29 1.53
C SER A 313 9.16 0.49 2.74
N PHE A 314 10.12 -0.04 3.47
CA PHE A 314 10.73 0.67 4.60
C PHE A 314 11.48 1.94 4.16
N VAL A 315 12.11 1.89 2.98
CA VAL A 315 12.71 3.09 2.36
C VAL A 315 11.61 4.09 2.01
N VAL A 316 10.51 3.62 1.43
CA VAL A 316 9.35 4.48 1.08
C VAL A 316 8.76 5.15 2.32
N TRP A 317 8.63 4.42 3.44
CA TRP A 317 8.18 4.99 4.71
C TRP A 317 9.15 6.06 5.24
N ALA A 318 10.47 5.87 5.08
CA ALA A 318 11.45 6.89 5.45
C ALA A 318 11.36 8.13 4.55
N ILE A 319 11.21 7.96 3.23
CA ILE A 319 10.97 9.05 2.28
C ILE A 319 9.71 9.83 2.68
N PHE A 320 8.61 9.15 2.98
CA PHE A 320 7.38 9.77 3.45
C PHE A 320 7.58 10.57 4.75
N GLY A 321 8.34 10.01 5.70
CA GLY A 321 8.72 10.71 6.93
C GLY A 321 9.48 12.01 6.66
N ALA A 322 10.41 12.01 5.70
CA ALA A 322 11.22 13.16 5.34
C ALA A 322 10.45 14.22 4.54
N LEU A 323 9.71 13.80 3.50
CA LEU A 323 9.09 14.71 2.53
C LEU A 323 7.66 15.14 2.89
N ALA A 324 6.90 14.27 3.57
CA ALA A 324 5.50 14.55 3.87
C ALA A 324 5.28 14.91 5.35
N VAL A 325 5.77 14.07 6.27
CA VAL A 325 5.52 14.25 7.70
C VAL A 325 6.23 15.48 8.26
N GLY A 326 7.48 15.68 7.88
CA GLY A 326 8.28 16.82 8.32
C GLY A 326 7.60 18.16 8.08
N PRO A 327 7.26 18.51 6.82
CA PRO A 327 6.56 19.76 6.50
C PRO A 327 5.21 19.93 7.20
N VAL A 328 4.45 18.85 7.44
CA VAL A 328 3.13 18.92 8.10
C VAL A 328 3.27 19.16 9.59
N LEU A 329 4.21 18.49 10.27
CA LEU A 329 4.38 18.63 11.73
C LEU A 329 5.08 19.92 12.15
N THR A 330 5.89 20.54 11.26
CA THR A 330 6.61 21.80 11.56
C THR A 330 5.76 23.05 11.35
N ARG A 331 4.52 22.90 10.88
CA ARG A 331 3.55 23.99 10.72
C ARG A 331 2.22 23.60 11.38
N THR A 332 1.32 24.56 11.57
CA THR A 332 -0.04 24.28 12.02
C THR A 332 -0.87 23.82 10.81
N PRO A 333 -1.33 22.55 10.78
CA PRO A 333 -2.22 22.08 9.72
C PRO A 333 -3.54 22.84 9.73
N ALA A 334 -4.19 22.97 8.58
CA ALA A 334 -5.53 23.52 8.48
C ALA A 334 -6.52 22.64 9.24
N ILE A 335 -7.45 23.28 9.96
CA ILE A 335 -8.45 22.54 10.77
C ILE A 335 -9.31 21.62 9.91
N GLU A 336 -9.60 22.03 8.68
CA GLU A 336 -10.34 21.26 7.68
C GLU A 336 -9.64 19.94 7.35
N ALA A 337 -8.30 19.94 7.27
CA ALA A 337 -7.51 18.75 7.04
C ALA A 337 -7.58 17.78 8.23
N VAL A 338 -7.53 18.32 9.45
CA VAL A 338 -7.70 17.51 10.67
C VAL A 338 -9.10 16.90 10.73
N VAL A 339 -10.14 17.71 10.49
CA VAL A 339 -11.53 17.24 10.48
C VAL A 339 -11.72 16.12 9.45
N TYR A 340 -11.23 16.32 8.21
CA TYR A 340 -11.36 15.29 7.20
C TYR A 340 -10.56 14.02 7.56
N ALA A 341 -9.37 14.14 8.09
CA ALA A 341 -8.57 12.99 8.55
C ALA A 341 -9.32 12.15 9.60
N VAL A 342 -9.93 12.80 10.60
CA VAL A 342 -10.76 12.12 11.61
C VAL A 342 -11.97 11.45 10.96
N LEU A 343 -12.67 12.12 10.06
CA LEU A 343 -13.82 11.55 9.34
C LEU A 343 -13.40 10.39 8.46
N SER A 344 -12.23 10.45 7.80
CA SER A 344 -11.69 9.39 6.95
C SER A 344 -11.43 8.10 7.73
N LEU A 345 -10.95 8.21 8.96
CA LEU A 345 -10.67 7.06 9.82
C LEU A 345 -11.92 6.53 10.55
N THR A 346 -13.01 7.29 10.57
CA THR A 346 -14.24 6.95 11.30
C THR A 346 -15.42 6.81 10.33
N VAL A 347 -16.18 7.86 10.12
CA VAL A 347 -17.46 7.83 9.40
C VAL A 347 -17.28 7.35 7.95
N ILE A 348 -16.28 7.88 7.23
CA ILE A 348 -16.03 7.55 5.81
C ILE A 348 -15.68 6.07 5.62
N ARG A 349 -15.10 5.44 6.64
CA ARG A 349 -14.79 4.00 6.60
C ARG A 349 -15.92 3.16 7.21
N VAL A 350 -16.37 3.48 8.41
CA VAL A 350 -17.30 2.64 9.18
C VAL A 350 -18.68 2.58 8.53
N LEU A 351 -19.22 3.70 8.03
CA LEU A 351 -20.55 3.74 7.44
C LEU A 351 -20.66 2.89 6.15
N PRO A 352 -19.77 3.01 5.14
CA PRO A 352 -19.76 2.12 3.98
C PRO A 352 -19.63 0.64 4.33
N VAL A 353 -18.78 0.29 5.30
CA VAL A 353 -18.66 -1.09 5.79
C VAL A 353 -19.98 -1.58 6.38
N ALA A 354 -20.62 -0.77 7.23
CA ALA A 354 -21.92 -1.13 7.80
C ALA A 354 -23.00 -1.31 6.72
N MET A 355 -22.98 -0.47 5.68
CA MET A 355 -23.90 -0.59 4.54
C MET A 355 -23.60 -1.85 3.71
N ALA A 356 -22.33 -2.13 3.43
CA ALA A 356 -21.91 -3.29 2.66
C ALA A 356 -22.27 -4.62 3.34
N LEU A 357 -22.17 -4.67 4.67
CA LEU A 357 -22.41 -5.88 5.46
C LEU A 357 -23.86 -6.05 5.89
N ARG A 358 -24.75 -5.11 5.52
CA ARG A 358 -26.17 -5.19 5.87
C ARG A 358 -26.81 -6.48 5.32
N GLY A 359 -27.55 -7.19 6.17
CA GLY A 359 -28.19 -8.46 5.80
C GLY A 359 -27.30 -9.71 5.87
N MET A 360 -26.04 -9.59 6.33
CA MET A 360 -25.19 -10.75 6.57
C MET A 360 -25.35 -11.39 7.96
N HIS A 361 -26.29 -10.89 8.75
CA HIS A 361 -26.56 -11.36 10.12
C HIS A 361 -25.35 -11.34 11.06
N LEU A 362 -24.35 -10.50 10.75
CA LEU A 362 -23.22 -10.27 11.61
C LEU A 362 -23.62 -9.44 12.84
N ARG A 363 -22.95 -9.65 13.93
CA ARG A 363 -23.12 -8.85 15.15
C ARG A 363 -22.71 -7.40 14.91
N ALA A 364 -23.34 -6.46 15.60
CA ALA A 364 -23.04 -5.04 15.48
C ALA A 364 -21.57 -4.71 15.88
N ASP A 365 -21.05 -5.41 16.90
CA ASP A 365 -19.64 -5.27 17.31
C ASP A 365 -18.66 -5.85 16.29
N THR A 366 -19.05 -6.86 15.50
CA THR A 366 -18.29 -7.36 14.36
C THR A 366 -18.22 -6.32 13.23
N VAL A 367 -19.35 -5.72 12.89
CA VAL A 367 -19.41 -4.67 11.85
C VAL A 367 -18.57 -3.46 12.27
N ALA A 368 -18.67 -3.04 13.52
CA ALA A 368 -17.87 -1.95 14.08
C ALA A 368 -16.37 -2.31 14.09
N PHE A 369 -16.02 -3.55 14.42
CA PHE A 369 -14.63 -4.05 14.40
C PHE A 369 -14.03 -4.04 12.99
N ILE A 370 -14.74 -4.57 11.98
CA ILE A 370 -14.31 -4.55 10.58
C ILE A 370 -14.20 -3.11 10.08
N GLY A 371 -15.18 -2.27 10.40
CA GLY A 371 -15.19 -0.85 10.04
C GLY A 371 -14.01 -0.09 10.64
N TRP A 372 -13.65 -0.36 11.89
CA TRP A 372 -12.50 0.26 12.55
C TRP A 372 -11.18 -0.24 11.98
N PHE A 373 -10.98 -1.55 11.81
CA PHE A 373 -9.71 -2.10 11.35
C PHE A 373 -9.54 -2.04 9.83
N GLY A 374 -9.40 -0.82 9.33
CA GLY A 374 -8.99 -0.49 7.97
C GLY A 374 -7.83 0.50 7.97
N PRO A 375 -6.61 0.12 8.46
CA PRO A 375 -5.49 1.04 8.54
C PRO A 375 -5.04 1.48 7.15
N ARG A 376 -4.71 2.78 7.01
CA ARG A 376 -4.18 3.35 5.76
C ARG A 376 -2.69 3.04 5.67
N GLY A 377 -2.25 2.53 4.53
CA GLY A 377 -0.95 1.93 4.41
C GLY A 377 -0.07 2.46 3.29
N LEU A 378 0.79 1.56 2.82
CA LEU A 378 1.83 1.87 1.87
C LEU A 378 1.29 2.40 0.54
N ALA A 379 0.20 1.84 0.01
CA ALA A 379 -0.39 2.33 -1.24
C ALA A 379 -0.80 3.80 -1.14
N SER A 380 -1.41 4.20 -0.02
CA SER A 380 -1.75 5.61 0.23
C SER A 380 -0.49 6.50 0.30
N VAL A 381 0.60 6.00 0.90
CA VAL A 381 1.90 6.70 0.93
C VAL A 381 2.45 6.87 -0.48
N VAL A 382 2.54 5.79 -1.25
CA VAL A 382 3.10 5.80 -2.61
C VAL A 382 2.31 6.75 -3.50
N PHE A 383 0.99 6.61 -3.54
CA PHE A 383 0.14 7.49 -4.35
C PHE A 383 0.19 8.95 -3.89
N SER A 384 0.37 9.21 -2.60
CA SER A 384 0.56 10.60 -2.14
C SER A 384 1.89 11.19 -2.59
N LEU A 385 2.97 10.41 -2.60
CA LEU A 385 4.28 10.86 -3.09
C LEU A 385 4.27 11.11 -4.60
N ILE A 386 3.61 10.22 -5.38
CA ILE A 386 3.41 10.42 -6.81
C ILE A 386 2.57 11.69 -7.06
N ALA A 387 1.45 11.84 -6.37
CA ALA A 387 0.60 13.01 -6.51
C ALA A 387 1.32 14.31 -6.10
N LEU A 388 2.17 14.28 -5.08
CA LEU A 388 3.00 15.43 -4.69
C LEU A 388 4.03 15.79 -5.77
N HIS A 389 4.64 14.80 -6.41
CA HIS A 389 5.57 15.02 -7.51
C HIS A 389 4.86 15.66 -8.71
N GLU A 390 3.77 15.04 -9.16
CA GLU A 390 2.98 15.52 -10.32
C GLU A 390 2.33 16.90 -10.09
N LEU A 391 1.87 17.15 -8.86
CA LEU A 391 1.11 18.36 -8.52
C LEU A 391 1.95 19.41 -7.76
N ALA A 392 3.28 19.24 -7.67
CA ALA A 392 4.16 20.07 -6.82
C ALA A 392 4.01 21.58 -7.01
N ARG A 393 3.65 22.02 -8.23
CA ARG A 393 3.49 23.44 -8.59
C ARG A 393 2.05 23.95 -8.49
N THR A 394 1.11 23.12 -8.03
CA THR A 394 -0.31 23.49 -7.93
C THR A 394 -0.68 23.90 -6.50
N PRO A 395 -1.69 24.77 -6.32
CA PRO A 395 -2.22 25.11 -4.99
C PRO A 395 -2.78 23.91 -4.23
N VAL A 396 -3.18 22.86 -4.96
CA VAL A 396 -3.79 21.63 -4.44
C VAL A 396 -2.80 20.76 -3.66
N ALA A 397 -1.51 20.79 -4.03
CA ALA A 397 -0.47 19.96 -3.43
C ALA A 397 -0.42 20.07 -1.89
N ARG A 398 -0.60 21.29 -1.36
CA ARG A 398 -0.59 21.52 0.10
C ARG A 398 -1.76 20.85 0.81
N SER A 399 -2.97 21.04 0.33
CA SER A 399 -4.18 20.46 0.96
C SER A 399 -4.13 18.94 0.90
N LEU A 400 -3.70 18.38 -0.24
CA LEU A 400 -3.50 16.94 -0.40
C LEU A 400 -2.46 16.42 0.59
N LEU A 401 -1.30 17.07 0.70
CA LEU A 401 -0.23 16.70 1.63
C LEU A 401 -0.73 16.68 3.08
N ASP A 402 -1.39 17.75 3.53
CA ASP A 402 -1.86 17.86 4.91
C ASP A 402 -2.87 16.77 5.24
N VAL A 403 -3.90 16.61 4.42
CA VAL A 403 -4.97 15.63 4.64
C VAL A 403 -4.45 14.20 4.63
N VAL A 404 -3.68 13.83 3.59
CA VAL A 404 -3.21 12.44 3.43
C VAL A 404 -2.20 12.11 4.53
N THR A 405 -1.26 13.00 4.81
CA THR A 405 -0.26 12.78 5.87
C THR A 405 -0.89 12.63 7.24
N LEU A 406 -1.81 13.52 7.61
CA LEU A 406 -2.52 13.44 8.90
C LEU A 406 -3.35 12.17 9.01
N THR A 407 -4.02 11.77 7.93
CA THR A 407 -4.82 10.54 7.92
C THR A 407 -3.95 9.30 8.08
N ILE A 408 -2.82 9.21 7.36
CA ILE A 408 -1.90 8.07 7.46
C ILE A 408 -1.26 8.02 8.86
N LEU A 409 -0.75 9.14 9.38
CA LEU A 409 -0.16 9.19 10.73
C LEU A 409 -1.19 8.82 11.80
N GLY A 410 -2.37 9.40 11.73
CA GLY A 410 -3.48 9.06 12.62
C GLY A 410 -3.84 7.58 12.54
N SER A 411 -3.88 7.03 11.33
CA SER A 411 -4.13 5.61 11.10
C SER A 411 -3.07 4.72 11.74
N VAL A 412 -1.80 4.97 11.46
CA VAL A 412 -0.67 4.17 11.99
C VAL A 412 -0.68 4.16 13.53
N ILE A 413 -0.89 5.33 14.14
CA ILE A 413 -0.90 5.46 15.62
C ILE A 413 -2.16 4.80 16.20
N LEU A 414 -3.35 5.19 15.74
CA LEU A 414 -4.61 4.75 16.34
C LEU A 414 -4.82 3.24 16.19
N HIS A 415 -4.60 2.69 14.98
CA HIS A 415 -4.75 1.26 14.77
C HIS A 415 -3.63 0.47 15.47
N GLY A 416 -2.40 0.98 15.50
CA GLY A 416 -1.32 0.35 16.26
C GLY A 416 -1.65 0.19 17.73
N VAL A 417 -2.10 1.26 18.39
CA VAL A 417 -2.42 1.27 19.84
C VAL A 417 -3.70 0.47 20.15
N THR A 418 -4.70 0.48 19.27
CA THR A 418 -6.01 -0.14 19.54
C THR A 418 -6.11 -1.60 19.10
N ALA A 419 -5.19 -2.11 18.26
CA ALA A 419 -5.28 -3.44 17.67
C ALA A 419 -5.45 -4.55 18.70
N LYS A 420 -4.48 -4.74 19.59
CA LYS A 420 -4.51 -5.82 20.59
C LYS A 420 -5.67 -5.69 21.60
N PRO A 421 -5.91 -4.51 22.25
CA PRO A 421 -7.00 -4.41 23.22
C PRO A 421 -8.37 -4.65 22.58
N LEU A 422 -8.63 -4.11 21.39
CA LEU A 422 -9.91 -4.32 20.72
C LEU A 422 -10.08 -5.76 20.21
N ALA A 423 -9.02 -6.38 19.68
CA ALA A 423 -9.04 -7.79 19.29
C ALA A 423 -9.38 -8.70 20.48
N ALA A 424 -8.77 -8.48 21.64
CA ALA A 424 -9.03 -9.25 22.85
C ALA A 424 -10.46 -9.06 23.38
N VAL A 425 -10.97 -7.82 23.38
CA VAL A 425 -12.36 -7.53 23.82
C VAL A 425 -13.36 -8.15 22.86
N TYR A 426 -13.18 -7.93 21.56
CA TYR A 426 -14.04 -8.46 20.51
C TYR A 426 -14.07 -9.99 20.53
N GLY A 427 -12.90 -10.64 20.56
CA GLY A 427 -12.80 -12.09 20.58
C GLY A 427 -13.48 -12.74 21.78
N ARG A 428 -13.41 -12.13 22.97
CA ARG A 428 -14.15 -12.61 24.15
C ARG A 428 -15.66 -12.52 23.96
N ARG A 429 -16.16 -11.40 23.38
CA ARG A 429 -17.60 -11.20 23.16
C ARG A 429 -18.18 -12.18 22.14
N VAL A 430 -17.46 -12.45 21.05
CA VAL A 430 -17.92 -13.41 20.03
C VAL A 430 -17.94 -14.82 20.55
N ARG A 431 -16.89 -15.25 21.31
CA ARG A 431 -16.86 -16.61 21.89
C ARG A 431 -17.89 -16.84 23.01
N ALA A 432 -18.41 -15.79 23.60
CA ALA A 432 -19.50 -15.90 24.56
C ALA A 432 -20.85 -16.23 23.92
N ASP A 433 -20.95 -16.16 22.58
CA ASP A 433 -22.13 -16.53 21.81
C ASP A 433 -21.81 -17.72 20.89
N PRO A 434 -22.12 -18.97 21.28
CA PRO A 434 -21.80 -20.17 20.50
C PRO A 434 -22.50 -20.22 19.12
N ASN A 435 -23.57 -19.43 18.92
CA ASN A 435 -24.32 -19.39 17.68
C ASN A 435 -23.88 -18.22 16.77
N ALA A 436 -22.80 -17.52 17.12
CA ALA A 436 -22.30 -16.41 16.31
C ALA A 436 -21.88 -16.91 14.91
N VAL A 437 -22.43 -16.30 13.88
CA VAL A 437 -22.13 -16.60 12.46
C VAL A 437 -20.64 -16.42 12.15
N GLU A 438 -19.94 -15.59 12.91
CA GLU A 438 -18.51 -15.33 12.85
C GLU A 438 -17.65 -16.56 13.19
N LEU A 439 -18.20 -17.54 13.92
CA LEU A 439 -17.52 -18.79 14.32
C LEU A 439 -17.66 -19.89 13.27
N ALA A 440 -18.34 -19.64 12.14
CA ALA A 440 -18.46 -20.60 11.05
C ALA A 440 -17.07 -21.11 10.63
N GLU A 441 -16.96 -22.41 10.41
CA GLU A 441 -15.70 -23.04 9.97
C GLU A 441 -15.31 -22.57 8.58
N VAL A 442 -14.15 -21.94 8.48
CA VAL A 442 -13.50 -21.56 7.24
C VAL A 442 -12.00 -21.85 7.37
N SER A 443 -11.33 -22.05 6.24
CA SER A 443 -9.88 -22.29 6.26
C SER A 443 -9.12 -21.07 6.82
N GLU A 444 -8.09 -21.32 7.65
CA GLU A 444 -7.30 -20.24 8.25
C GLU A 444 -6.72 -19.27 7.19
N PRO A 445 -6.75 -17.96 7.46
CA PRO A 445 -6.12 -16.99 6.59
C PRO A 445 -4.61 -17.20 6.61
N ARG A 446 -3.96 -16.92 5.48
CA ARG A 446 -2.52 -16.80 5.46
C ARG A 446 -2.16 -15.43 6.03
N VAL A 447 -1.47 -15.46 7.14
CA VAL A 447 -0.86 -14.26 7.70
C VAL A 447 0.49 -14.07 7.01
N ARG A 448 0.75 -12.85 6.51
CA ARG A 448 2.09 -12.47 6.06
C ARG A 448 3.09 -12.91 7.11
N ARG A 449 3.90 -13.89 6.74
CA ARG A 449 4.96 -14.59 7.44
C ARG A 449 4.86 -14.66 8.98
N LYS A 450 4.84 -15.92 9.52
CA LYS A 450 5.16 -16.27 10.91
C LYS A 450 6.52 -15.75 11.41
N ALA A 451 7.27 -15.03 10.61
CA ALA A 451 8.62 -14.55 10.94
C ALA A 451 8.68 -13.57 12.11
N LEU A 452 7.54 -13.05 12.55
CA LEU A 452 7.45 -12.10 13.65
C LEU A 452 6.60 -12.59 14.84
N ALA A 453 5.95 -13.74 14.72
CA ALA A 453 5.28 -14.37 15.84
C ALA A 453 6.23 -15.40 16.44
N GLY A 454 7.06 -14.95 17.36
CA GLY A 454 7.72 -15.86 18.32
C GLY A 454 6.65 -16.69 19.03
N SER A 455 6.82 -18.00 18.97
CA SER A 455 6.08 -19.05 19.66
C SER A 455 5.69 -18.69 21.09
#